data_eb487f4e48d2688a2dc2011dd810de99
#
_entry.id   eb487f4e48d2688a2dc2011dd810de99
#
_cell.length_a   1.000
_cell.length_b   1.000
_cell.length_c   1.000
_cell.angle_alpha   90.00
_cell.angle_beta   90.00
_cell.angle_gamma   90.00
#
_symmetry.space_group_name_H-M   'P 1'
#
loop_
_entity.id
_entity.type
_entity.pdbx_description
1 polymer ?
#
loop_
_entity_poly.entity_id
_entity_poly.type
_entity_poly.pdbx_seq_one_letter_code
_entity_poly.pdbx_strand_id
1 'polypeptide(L)'
;MLILTGCNIKEPRKKNNIDFKKAKTIPIEDKQLADHLFLDQIIDTQSLEIYTFKEDKDNMLGMIGKCVSTPEGILIFDSSTKAIYLFDFNGNLIRKIGSYGKGPHEYLKPLDVFYNPFNNTVEVLDMAVKTRKFDIHSGELKFEGYSFQRKYHIAFSLPLDSNLYAGYNGFSPVEEVYQNNFRFGVFKGKNIAYRNLYFDKETAVPVTSINPFYVFNNKVHFFESIFPVIYNIDADSLVPEYHLVFKTANPSFTDPDDPSLIKEVFDKKLPMLNRVNETNNFIFITYLVDEMKRFTIYNKADSKSLGTAVFNYKIKELDLELYSLFQDGTFLGSIVYPDDLMRVKEHLSKVQNLSPLQDRFNKLTVSALSNPVFIRFKTI
;
A
#
# COMPACT_ATOMS: atom_id res chain seq x y z
N MET A 1 -57.95 4.24 3.99
CA MET A 1 -56.68 4.89 4.33
C MET A 1 -55.84 3.87 5.08
N LEU A 2 -55.02 3.07 4.35
CA LEU A 2 -54.16 2.07 4.94
C LEU A 2 -52.80 2.74 5.20
N ILE A 3 -52.45 2.88 6.46
CA ILE A 3 -51.14 3.33 6.89
C ILE A 3 -50.23 2.08 6.87
N LEU A 4 -49.41 1.95 5.84
CA LEU A 4 -48.32 0.98 5.81
C LEU A 4 -47.20 1.54 6.67
N THR A 5 -47.15 1.17 7.95
CA THR A 5 -45.96 1.31 8.79
C THR A 5 -44.90 0.36 8.28
N GLY A 6 -43.97 0.90 7.49
CA GLY A 6 -42.78 0.17 7.12
C GLY A 6 -41.92 -0.09 8.37
N CYS A 7 -42.00 -1.29 8.92
CA CYS A 7 -41.01 -1.79 9.86
C CYS A 7 -39.68 -1.87 9.15
N ASN A 8 -38.79 -0.91 9.43
CA ASN A 8 -37.35 -1.07 9.18
C ASN A 8 -36.86 -2.21 10.08
N ILE A 9 -36.94 -3.43 9.59
CA ILE A 9 -36.26 -4.56 10.21
C ILE A 9 -34.76 -4.30 10.02
N LYS A 10 -34.13 -3.75 11.08
CA LYS A 10 -32.65 -3.75 11.14
C LYS A 10 -32.26 -5.21 11.08
N GLU A 11 -31.62 -5.62 9.96
CA GLU A 11 -30.98 -6.94 9.92
C GLU A 11 -30.08 -7.08 11.15
N PRO A 12 -30.17 -8.20 11.89
CA PRO A 12 -29.35 -8.40 13.07
C PRO A 12 -27.88 -8.34 12.63
N ARG A 13 -27.07 -7.58 13.37
CA ARG A 13 -25.62 -7.54 13.19
C ARG A 13 -25.12 -8.99 13.17
N LYS A 14 -24.66 -9.47 12.03
CA LYS A 14 -23.85 -10.68 11.98
C LYS A 14 -22.56 -10.36 12.71
N LYS A 15 -22.36 -10.91 13.90
CA LYS A 15 -21.07 -10.81 14.59
C LYS A 15 -20.01 -11.43 13.70
N ASN A 16 -18.90 -10.73 13.51
CA ASN A 16 -17.73 -11.29 12.85
C ASN A 16 -17.22 -12.47 13.68
N ASN A 17 -17.27 -13.65 13.12
CA ASN A 17 -16.63 -14.84 13.72
C ASN A 17 -15.15 -14.93 13.28
N ILE A 18 -14.39 -13.83 13.42
CA ILE A 18 -12.98 -13.84 13.14
C ILE A 18 -12.25 -14.44 14.35
N ASP A 19 -11.69 -15.62 14.19
CA ASP A 19 -10.92 -16.29 15.24
C ASP A 19 -9.47 -15.84 15.24
N PHE A 20 -9.19 -14.74 15.96
CA PHE A 20 -7.84 -14.17 16.08
C PHE A 20 -6.83 -15.09 16.78
N LYS A 21 -7.30 -16.12 17.50
CA LYS A 21 -6.42 -17.08 18.18
C LYS A 21 -5.61 -17.94 17.21
N LYS A 22 -6.03 -18.01 15.95
CA LYS A 22 -5.31 -18.72 14.89
C LYS A 22 -4.19 -17.89 14.25
N ALA A 23 -4.21 -16.58 14.45
CA ALA A 23 -3.20 -15.70 13.88
C ALA A 23 -1.84 -15.90 14.57
N LYS A 24 -0.76 -15.92 13.78
CA LYS A 24 0.60 -15.95 14.30
C LYS A 24 0.90 -14.60 14.98
N THR A 25 1.33 -14.63 16.24
CA THR A 25 1.69 -13.41 16.96
C THR A 25 3.01 -12.84 16.44
N ILE A 26 3.02 -11.55 16.13
CA ILE A 26 4.21 -10.76 15.84
C ILE A 26 4.47 -9.83 17.02
N PRO A 27 5.49 -10.11 17.85
CA PRO A 27 5.87 -9.18 18.93
C PRO A 27 6.58 -7.97 18.33
N ILE A 28 6.08 -6.76 18.65
CA ILE A 28 6.70 -5.49 18.24
C ILE A 28 7.49 -4.91 19.40
N GLU A 29 8.81 -4.79 19.21
CA GLU A 29 9.72 -4.18 20.18
C GLU A 29 9.74 -2.66 19.97
N ASP A 30 8.86 -1.94 20.66
CA ASP A 30 8.66 -0.51 20.51
C ASP A 30 9.02 0.32 21.77
N LYS A 31 9.63 -0.33 22.79
CA LYS A 31 10.13 0.36 23.99
C LYS A 31 11.46 1.03 23.79
N GLN A 32 12.35 0.40 23.04
CA GLN A 32 13.66 0.94 22.71
C GLN A 32 13.65 1.31 21.23
N LEU A 33 13.80 2.61 20.96
CA LEU A 33 13.75 3.15 19.61
C LEU A 33 15.18 3.43 19.13
N ALA A 34 15.48 2.98 17.92
CA ALA A 34 16.68 3.37 17.17
C ALA A 34 16.36 4.56 16.25
N ASP A 35 17.38 5.27 15.79
CA ASP A 35 17.20 6.28 14.76
C ASP A 35 16.81 5.63 13.44
N HIS A 36 17.53 4.58 13.04
CA HIS A 36 17.34 3.87 11.79
C HIS A 36 17.35 2.35 11.99
N LEU A 37 16.68 1.62 11.07
CA LEU A 37 16.87 0.18 10.90
C LEU A 37 17.78 -0.08 9.69
N PHE A 38 18.90 -0.72 9.93
CA PHE A 38 19.88 -1.02 8.89
C PHE A 38 19.49 -2.25 8.09
N LEU A 39 19.56 -2.12 6.77
CA LEU A 39 19.17 -3.17 5.82
C LEU A 39 20.33 -3.99 5.27
N ASP A 40 21.57 -3.62 5.57
CA ASP A 40 22.79 -4.24 4.97
C ASP A 40 22.87 -5.76 5.17
N GLN A 41 22.30 -6.28 6.27
CA GLN A 41 22.23 -7.72 6.56
C GLN A 41 20.91 -8.38 6.14
N ILE A 42 20.03 -7.62 5.50
CA ILE A 42 18.69 -8.07 5.11
C ILE A 42 18.55 -8.09 3.59
N ILE A 43 19.20 -7.14 2.93
CA ILE A 43 19.15 -7.01 1.46
C ILE A 43 20.10 -8.03 0.82
N ASP A 44 19.60 -8.75 -0.17
CA ASP A 44 20.46 -9.38 -1.17
C ASP A 44 20.97 -8.31 -2.14
N THR A 45 22.16 -7.81 -1.90
CA THR A 45 22.78 -6.73 -2.70
C THR A 45 23.03 -7.14 -4.15
N GLN A 46 23.14 -8.45 -4.45
CA GLN A 46 23.28 -8.95 -5.82
C GLN A 46 21.96 -8.86 -6.59
N SER A 47 20.84 -8.99 -5.91
CA SER A 47 19.50 -8.84 -6.49
C SER A 47 19.06 -7.39 -6.65
N LEU A 48 19.82 -6.42 -6.10
CA LEU A 48 19.41 -5.02 -6.15
C LEU A 48 19.50 -4.50 -7.58
N GLU A 49 18.40 -4.00 -8.10
CA GLU A 49 18.24 -3.39 -9.41
C GLU A 49 18.02 -1.89 -9.26
N ILE A 50 18.58 -1.11 -10.20
CA ILE A 50 18.49 0.35 -10.20
C ILE A 50 17.90 0.77 -11.55
N TYR A 51 16.77 1.44 -11.51
CA TYR A 51 16.09 1.96 -12.69
C TYR A 51 16.13 3.48 -12.67
N THR A 52 16.84 4.05 -13.66
CA THR A 52 16.89 5.48 -13.90
C THR A 52 15.91 5.83 -15.00
N PHE A 53 15.21 6.96 -14.92
CA PHE A 53 14.23 7.39 -15.90
C PHE A 53 14.77 8.59 -16.68
N LYS A 54 14.79 8.47 -18.01
CA LYS A 54 15.29 9.54 -18.87
C LYS A 54 14.43 10.77 -18.76
N GLU A 55 15.09 11.90 -18.63
CA GLU A 55 14.45 13.21 -18.48
C GLU A 55 14.05 13.73 -19.86
N ASP A 56 12.81 14.27 -19.93
CA ASP A 56 12.31 15.05 -21.04
C ASP A 56 11.36 16.11 -20.48
N LYS A 57 11.08 17.15 -21.23
CA LYS A 57 10.16 18.23 -20.83
C LYS A 57 8.78 17.72 -20.45
N ASP A 58 8.37 16.58 -21.04
CA ASP A 58 7.04 15.99 -20.85
C ASP A 58 6.98 14.92 -19.77
N ASN A 59 8.10 14.52 -19.17
CA ASN A 59 8.18 13.41 -18.20
C ASN A 59 9.06 13.71 -16.97
N MET A 60 9.22 14.97 -16.62
CA MET A 60 9.83 15.33 -15.34
C MET A 60 8.98 14.80 -14.20
N LEU A 61 9.57 13.90 -13.42
CA LEU A 61 8.91 13.25 -12.30
C LEU A 61 9.11 14.09 -11.03
N GLY A 62 8.01 14.37 -10.35
CA GLY A 62 8.03 15.05 -9.05
C GLY A 62 7.93 14.07 -7.89
N MET A 63 6.81 14.13 -7.15
CA MET A 63 6.59 13.26 -6.00
C MET A 63 5.95 11.93 -6.43
N ILE A 64 6.71 10.85 -6.35
CA ILE A 64 6.21 9.53 -6.72
C ILE A 64 5.32 8.96 -5.63
N GLY A 65 4.04 8.79 -5.96
CA GLY A 65 3.06 8.19 -5.07
C GLY A 65 3.10 6.66 -5.10
N LYS A 66 3.42 6.08 -6.27
CA LYS A 66 3.50 4.62 -6.44
C LYS A 66 4.40 4.25 -7.60
N CYS A 67 5.09 3.12 -7.46
CA CYS A 67 5.90 2.50 -8.50
C CYS A 67 5.61 1.00 -8.51
N VAL A 68 5.36 0.45 -9.69
CA VAL A 68 4.97 -0.96 -9.85
C VAL A 68 5.62 -1.53 -11.10
N SER A 69 6.27 -2.69 -10.98
CA SER A 69 6.75 -3.42 -12.14
C SER A 69 5.61 -4.10 -12.89
N THR A 70 5.67 -4.02 -14.20
CA THR A 70 4.75 -4.69 -15.13
C THR A 70 5.55 -5.49 -16.15
N PRO A 71 4.95 -6.38 -16.96
CA PRO A 71 5.67 -7.07 -18.01
C PRO A 71 6.30 -6.15 -19.06
N GLU A 72 5.77 -4.93 -19.25
CA GLU A 72 6.27 -3.96 -20.24
C GLU A 72 7.32 -2.99 -19.68
N GLY A 73 7.42 -2.87 -18.35
CA GLY A 73 8.32 -1.93 -17.73
C GLY A 73 7.84 -1.46 -16.35
N ILE A 74 8.21 -0.24 -15.99
CA ILE A 74 7.90 0.34 -14.69
C ILE A 74 6.77 1.36 -14.82
N LEU A 75 5.66 1.08 -14.15
CA LEU A 75 4.52 1.98 -14.03
C LEU A 75 4.78 2.94 -12.87
N ILE A 76 4.69 4.24 -13.12
CA ILE A 76 4.90 5.30 -12.14
C ILE A 76 3.66 6.17 -12.04
N PHE A 77 3.16 6.35 -10.83
CA PHE A 77 2.19 7.39 -10.52
C PHE A 77 2.88 8.57 -9.84
N ASP A 78 2.95 9.69 -10.55
CA ASP A 78 3.41 10.96 -10.01
C ASP A 78 2.23 11.69 -9.34
N SER A 79 2.27 11.77 -8.02
CA SER A 79 1.20 12.37 -7.23
C SER A 79 1.20 13.91 -7.30
N SER A 80 2.31 14.55 -7.67
CA SER A 80 2.41 16.00 -7.83
C SER A 80 1.71 16.49 -9.11
N THR A 81 1.96 15.82 -10.22
CA THR A 81 1.37 16.14 -11.53
C THR A 81 0.07 15.40 -11.81
N LYS A 82 -0.29 14.40 -10.98
CA LYS A 82 -1.40 13.47 -11.20
C LYS A 82 -1.26 12.64 -12.47
N ALA A 83 -0.05 12.50 -12.98
CA ALA A 83 0.22 11.75 -14.20
C ALA A 83 0.64 10.30 -13.90
N ILE A 84 0.31 9.42 -14.82
CA ILE A 84 0.71 8.01 -14.78
C ILE A 84 1.57 7.74 -16.01
N TYR A 85 2.78 7.25 -15.78
CA TYR A 85 3.76 6.98 -16.82
C TYR A 85 4.11 5.49 -16.85
N LEU A 86 4.35 4.97 -18.03
CA LEU A 86 4.97 3.66 -18.24
C LEU A 86 6.33 3.87 -18.89
N PHE A 87 7.39 3.47 -18.21
CA PHE A 87 8.76 3.47 -18.72
C PHE A 87 9.20 2.04 -19.02
N ASP A 88 10.03 1.85 -20.04
CA ASP A 88 10.73 0.58 -20.23
C ASP A 88 11.80 0.35 -19.14
N PHE A 89 12.36 -0.86 -19.08
CA PHE A 89 13.41 -1.17 -18.10
C PHE A 89 14.74 -0.47 -18.36
N ASN A 90 14.89 0.24 -19.49
CA ASN A 90 16.03 1.10 -19.81
C ASN A 90 15.76 2.58 -19.49
N GLY A 91 14.60 2.87 -18.90
CA GLY A 91 14.18 4.21 -18.47
C GLY A 91 13.66 5.10 -19.59
N ASN A 92 13.36 4.59 -20.77
CA ASN A 92 12.71 5.37 -21.82
C ASN A 92 11.20 5.43 -21.54
N LEU A 93 10.59 6.61 -21.70
CA LEU A 93 9.14 6.74 -21.62
C LEU A 93 8.50 5.95 -22.79
N ILE A 94 7.70 4.93 -22.45
CA ILE A 94 6.88 4.22 -23.43
C ILE A 94 5.63 5.06 -23.74
N ARG A 95 4.89 5.47 -22.67
CA ARG A 95 3.67 6.28 -22.80
C ARG A 95 3.17 6.86 -21.48
N LYS A 96 2.22 7.78 -21.59
CA LYS A 96 1.34 8.16 -20.49
C LYS A 96 0.08 7.29 -20.52
N ILE A 97 -0.46 6.99 -19.33
CA ILE A 97 -1.69 6.21 -19.17
C ILE A 97 -2.82 7.17 -18.77
N GLY A 98 -3.76 7.39 -19.67
CA GLY A 98 -4.80 8.39 -19.49
C GLY A 98 -4.26 9.80 -19.30
N SER A 99 -5.10 10.70 -18.78
CA SER A 99 -4.71 12.06 -18.46
C SER A 99 -5.55 12.63 -17.30
N TYR A 100 -5.05 13.69 -16.68
CA TYR A 100 -5.80 14.42 -15.66
C TYR A 100 -6.81 15.37 -16.34
N GLY A 101 -8.09 15.27 -15.96
CA GLY A 101 -9.16 16.13 -16.49
C GLY A 101 -10.56 15.53 -16.30
N LYS A 102 -11.55 16.15 -17.00
CA LYS A 102 -12.98 15.75 -16.92
C LYS A 102 -13.49 15.06 -18.19
N GLY A 103 -12.62 14.81 -19.13
CA GLY A 103 -12.96 14.15 -20.38
C GLY A 103 -13.22 12.63 -20.24
N PRO A 104 -13.70 11.98 -21.29
CA PRO A 104 -14.10 10.58 -21.24
C PRO A 104 -12.92 9.61 -21.00
N HIS A 105 -11.70 10.01 -21.34
CA HIS A 105 -10.47 9.22 -21.14
C HIS A 105 -9.59 9.77 -19.99
N GLU A 106 -10.15 10.65 -19.15
CA GLU A 106 -9.44 11.37 -18.13
C GLU A 106 -9.87 10.94 -16.74
N TYR A 107 -9.00 11.11 -15.74
CA TYR A 107 -9.29 10.93 -14.33
C TYR A 107 -9.14 12.24 -13.57
N LEU A 108 -9.96 12.46 -12.54
CA LEU A 108 -10.02 13.72 -11.81
C LEU A 108 -9.04 13.77 -10.64
N LYS A 109 -8.97 12.72 -9.87
CA LYS A 109 -8.13 12.62 -8.68
C LYS A 109 -7.80 11.17 -8.41
N PRO A 110 -6.75 10.66 -9.02
CA PRO A 110 -6.33 9.29 -8.79
C PRO A 110 -5.96 9.11 -7.31
N LEU A 111 -6.65 8.19 -6.64
CA LEU A 111 -6.40 7.80 -5.26
C LEU A 111 -5.40 6.65 -5.19
N ASP A 112 -5.48 5.73 -6.14
CA ASP A 112 -4.57 4.61 -6.29
C ASP A 112 -4.43 4.19 -7.75
N VAL A 113 -3.31 3.58 -8.06
CA VAL A 113 -2.99 3.04 -9.38
C VAL A 113 -2.39 1.66 -9.18
N PHE A 114 -2.84 0.68 -9.95
CA PHE A 114 -2.28 -0.66 -9.91
C PHE A 114 -2.33 -1.34 -11.27
N TYR A 115 -1.42 -2.28 -11.46
CA TYR A 115 -1.43 -3.17 -12.61
C TYR A 115 -2.27 -4.40 -12.29
N ASN A 116 -3.21 -4.73 -13.17
CA ASN A 116 -4.01 -5.95 -13.07
C ASN A 116 -3.44 -7.02 -14.02
N PRO A 117 -2.74 -8.03 -13.49
CA PRO A 117 -2.09 -9.05 -14.31
C PRO A 117 -3.09 -10.00 -15.00
N PHE A 118 -4.32 -10.11 -14.48
CA PHE A 118 -5.33 -11.01 -15.03
C PHE A 118 -5.94 -10.48 -16.34
N ASN A 119 -5.98 -9.15 -16.49
CA ASN A 119 -6.60 -8.49 -17.64
C ASN A 119 -5.60 -7.66 -18.45
N ASN A 120 -4.34 -7.63 -18.02
CA ASN A 120 -3.26 -6.84 -18.61
C ASN A 120 -3.64 -5.35 -18.75
N THR A 121 -4.18 -4.79 -17.66
CA THR A 121 -4.64 -3.40 -17.61
C THR A 121 -4.00 -2.62 -16.48
N VAL A 122 -3.85 -1.32 -16.70
CA VAL A 122 -3.59 -0.36 -15.64
C VAL A 122 -4.93 0.14 -15.11
N GLU A 123 -5.16 -0.04 -13.81
CA GLU A 123 -6.40 0.37 -13.17
C GLU A 123 -6.16 1.56 -12.26
N VAL A 124 -6.93 2.61 -12.49
CA VAL A 124 -6.87 3.87 -11.76
C VAL A 124 -8.13 4.00 -10.92
N LEU A 125 -7.99 4.00 -9.60
CA LEU A 125 -9.05 4.31 -8.68
C LEU A 125 -9.18 5.83 -8.57
N ASP A 126 -10.27 6.38 -9.10
CA ASP A 126 -10.53 7.82 -9.10
C ASP A 126 -11.44 8.22 -7.92
N MET A 127 -11.29 9.45 -7.44
CA MET A 127 -12.07 9.99 -6.30
C MET A 127 -13.59 9.97 -6.52
N ALA A 128 -14.05 9.90 -7.76
CA ALA A 128 -15.47 9.67 -8.08
C ALA A 128 -15.95 8.24 -7.72
N VAL A 129 -15.15 7.48 -6.96
CA VAL A 129 -15.39 6.08 -6.61
C VAL A 129 -15.58 5.21 -7.86
N LYS A 130 -14.85 5.57 -8.92
CA LYS A 130 -14.84 4.85 -10.18
C LYS A 130 -13.45 4.31 -10.45
N THR A 131 -13.36 3.07 -10.84
CA THR A 131 -12.13 2.49 -11.37
C THR A 131 -12.14 2.63 -12.87
N ARG A 132 -11.09 3.24 -13.42
CA ARG A 132 -10.86 3.31 -14.86
C ARG A 132 -9.80 2.30 -15.25
N LYS A 133 -10.07 1.49 -16.26
CA LYS A 133 -9.14 0.49 -16.76
C LYS A 133 -8.58 0.93 -18.10
N PHE A 134 -7.28 1.06 -18.15
CA PHE A 134 -6.55 1.40 -19.36
C PHE A 134 -5.81 0.16 -19.87
N ASP A 135 -5.81 -0.01 -21.18
CA ASP A 135 -4.95 -1.01 -21.81
C ASP A 135 -3.49 -0.63 -21.59
N ILE A 136 -2.67 -1.57 -21.13
CA ILE A 136 -1.27 -1.27 -20.90
C ILE A 136 -0.50 -1.03 -22.19
N HIS A 137 -0.88 -1.70 -23.30
CA HIS A 137 -0.17 -1.61 -24.57
C HIS A 137 -0.50 -0.32 -25.34
N SER A 138 -1.74 0.17 -25.28
CA SER A 138 -2.15 1.39 -25.99
C SER A 138 -2.23 2.62 -25.10
N GLY A 139 -2.43 2.45 -23.78
CA GLY A 139 -2.75 3.52 -22.86
C GLY A 139 -4.19 4.02 -22.94
N GLU A 140 -5.01 3.40 -23.80
CA GLU A 140 -6.39 3.81 -24.03
C GLU A 140 -7.35 3.25 -22.96
N LEU A 141 -8.41 4.00 -22.69
CA LEU A 141 -9.45 3.57 -21.76
C LEU A 141 -10.26 2.42 -22.34
N LYS A 142 -10.23 1.26 -21.69
CA LYS A 142 -11.04 0.08 -22.03
C LYS A 142 -12.36 0.01 -21.28
N PHE A 143 -12.42 0.57 -20.06
CA PHE A 143 -13.57 0.37 -19.18
C PHE A 143 -13.67 1.47 -18.13
N GLU A 144 -14.89 1.89 -17.82
CA GLU A 144 -15.18 2.89 -16.79
C GLU A 144 -16.14 2.33 -15.73
N GLY A 145 -15.64 2.20 -14.52
CA GLY A 145 -16.41 1.90 -13.32
C GLY A 145 -16.87 0.46 -13.16
N TYR A 146 -16.55 -0.14 -12.04
CA TYR A 146 -17.15 -1.43 -11.66
C TYR A 146 -18.61 -1.26 -11.29
N SER A 147 -19.41 -2.26 -11.64
CA SER A 147 -20.84 -2.25 -11.33
C SER A 147 -21.15 -2.26 -9.84
N PHE A 148 -20.25 -2.81 -9.00
CA PHE A 148 -20.42 -2.76 -7.55
C PHE A 148 -20.20 -1.35 -6.98
N GLN A 149 -19.35 -0.53 -7.58
CA GLN A 149 -19.08 0.85 -7.15
C GLN A 149 -20.29 1.78 -7.31
N ARG A 150 -21.30 1.38 -8.07
CA ARG A 150 -22.58 2.11 -8.15
C ARG A 150 -23.46 1.93 -6.91
N LYS A 151 -23.22 0.86 -6.13
CA LYS A 151 -24.00 0.52 -4.94
C LYS A 151 -23.23 0.72 -3.64
N TYR A 152 -21.92 0.57 -3.70
CA TYR A 152 -21.06 0.55 -2.53
C TYR A 152 -19.94 1.56 -2.69
N HIS A 153 -19.74 2.37 -1.68
CA HIS A 153 -18.57 3.24 -1.58
C HIS A 153 -17.35 2.38 -1.25
N ILE A 154 -16.38 2.30 -2.15
CA ILE A 154 -15.14 1.54 -1.99
C ILE A 154 -13.98 2.48 -2.26
N ALA A 155 -13.22 2.79 -1.22
CA ALA A 155 -12.09 3.71 -1.27
C ALA A 155 -10.83 3.05 -1.86
N PHE A 156 -10.67 1.74 -1.68
CA PHE A 156 -9.55 0.97 -2.22
C PHE A 156 -10.05 -0.36 -2.77
N SER A 157 -9.49 -0.81 -3.87
CA SER A 157 -9.79 -2.12 -4.45
C SER A 157 -8.57 -2.75 -5.09
N LEU A 158 -8.51 -4.09 -5.05
CA LEU A 158 -7.47 -4.88 -5.70
C LEU A 158 -8.08 -6.12 -6.34
N PRO A 159 -7.67 -6.52 -7.57
CA PRO A 159 -8.14 -7.76 -8.18
C PRO A 159 -7.60 -8.99 -7.44
N LEU A 160 -8.48 -9.96 -7.19
CA LEU A 160 -8.14 -11.29 -6.69
C LEU A 160 -8.01 -12.29 -7.85
N ASP A 161 -8.81 -12.09 -8.91
CA ASP A 161 -8.73 -12.79 -10.19
C ASP A 161 -9.29 -11.89 -11.31
N SER A 162 -9.54 -12.45 -12.50
CA SER A 162 -10.07 -11.69 -13.65
C SER A 162 -11.43 -11.01 -13.40
N ASN A 163 -12.22 -11.52 -12.44
CA ASN A 163 -13.61 -11.08 -12.19
C ASN A 163 -13.91 -10.81 -10.70
N LEU A 164 -12.97 -11.11 -9.82
CA LEU A 164 -13.13 -11.02 -8.37
C LEU A 164 -12.23 -9.90 -7.83
N TYR A 165 -12.79 -9.03 -7.00
CA TYR A 165 -12.10 -7.88 -6.42
C TYR A 165 -12.31 -7.82 -4.92
N ALA A 166 -11.23 -7.64 -4.17
CA ALA A 166 -11.31 -7.15 -2.81
C ALA A 166 -11.57 -5.65 -2.82
N GLY A 167 -12.38 -5.17 -1.91
CA GLY A 167 -12.67 -3.75 -1.75
C GLY A 167 -12.75 -3.36 -0.29
N TYR A 168 -12.23 -2.17 0.03
CA TYR A 168 -12.23 -1.61 1.36
C TYR A 168 -12.69 -0.15 1.34
N ASN A 169 -13.60 0.17 2.23
CA ASN A 169 -14.17 1.51 2.36
C ASN A 169 -13.37 2.40 3.34
N GLY A 170 -12.60 1.80 4.23
CA GLY A 170 -12.08 2.51 5.39
C GLY A 170 -13.18 2.86 6.37
N PHE A 171 -12.92 3.87 7.18
CA PHE A 171 -13.90 4.49 8.08
C PHE A 171 -14.45 5.79 7.48
N SER A 172 -14.39 5.92 6.16
CA SER A 172 -14.90 7.12 5.48
C SER A 172 -16.42 7.24 5.64
N PRO A 173 -16.93 8.45 5.85
CA PRO A 173 -18.38 8.69 5.81
C PRO A 173 -18.95 8.19 4.49
N VAL A 174 -20.05 7.47 4.57
CA VAL A 174 -20.75 6.91 3.40
C VAL A 174 -22.03 7.71 3.17
N GLU A 175 -22.17 8.30 1.99
CA GLU A 175 -23.41 8.97 1.60
C GLU A 175 -24.60 7.97 1.62
N GLU A 176 -25.79 8.46 1.91
CA GLU A 176 -26.99 7.63 2.03
C GLU A 176 -27.34 6.83 0.76
N VAL A 177 -26.88 7.30 -0.39
CA VAL A 177 -27.06 6.62 -1.69
C VAL A 177 -26.37 5.25 -1.72
N TYR A 178 -25.33 5.04 -0.90
CA TYR A 178 -24.61 3.79 -0.86
C TYR A 178 -25.17 2.83 0.20
N GLN A 179 -25.10 1.52 -0.11
CA GLN A 179 -25.65 0.45 0.72
C GLN A 179 -24.61 -0.18 1.67
N ASN A 180 -23.51 0.54 1.97
CA ASN A 180 -22.49 0.00 2.86
C ASN A 180 -22.98 -0.06 4.31
N ASN A 181 -22.82 -1.25 4.89
CA ASN A 181 -22.84 -1.50 6.33
C ASN A 181 -21.62 -2.33 6.76
N PHE A 182 -20.57 -2.31 5.92
CA PHE A 182 -19.32 -3.05 6.08
C PHE A 182 -18.15 -2.22 5.54
N ARG A 183 -16.95 -2.45 6.06
CA ARG A 183 -15.72 -1.82 5.59
C ARG A 183 -15.00 -2.65 4.54
N PHE A 184 -15.08 -3.99 4.64
CA PHE A 184 -14.42 -4.92 3.73
C PHE A 184 -15.44 -5.77 2.96
N GLY A 185 -15.19 -5.98 1.66
CA GLY A 185 -16.00 -6.86 0.82
C GLY A 185 -15.22 -7.48 -0.33
N VAL A 186 -15.69 -8.65 -0.77
CA VAL A 186 -15.25 -9.30 -2.01
C VAL A 186 -16.40 -9.24 -3.01
N PHE A 187 -16.10 -8.78 -4.23
CA PHE A 187 -17.08 -8.46 -5.25
C PHE A 187 -16.86 -9.26 -6.51
N LYS A 188 -17.93 -9.81 -7.07
CA LYS A 188 -17.96 -10.45 -8.38
C LYS A 188 -18.97 -9.71 -9.28
N GLY A 189 -18.46 -8.94 -10.24
CA GLY A 189 -19.29 -8.05 -11.05
C GLY A 189 -20.04 -7.05 -10.16
N LYS A 190 -21.38 -7.07 -10.16
CA LYS A 190 -22.23 -6.19 -9.31
C LYS A 190 -22.62 -6.80 -7.96
N ASN A 191 -22.25 -8.05 -7.72
CA ASN A 191 -22.68 -8.81 -6.56
C ASN A 191 -21.58 -8.84 -5.51
N ILE A 192 -21.99 -8.86 -4.22
CA ILE A 192 -21.10 -9.16 -3.11
C ILE A 192 -21.01 -10.68 -2.98
N ALA A 193 -19.80 -11.22 -3.07
CA ALA A 193 -19.52 -12.62 -2.77
C ALA A 193 -19.31 -12.82 -1.26
N TYR A 194 -18.61 -11.88 -0.62
CA TYR A 194 -18.32 -11.89 0.81
C TYR A 194 -18.25 -10.47 1.36
N ARG A 195 -18.61 -10.28 2.64
CA ARG A 195 -18.46 -9.00 3.36
C ARG A 195 -18.14 -9.23 4.82
N ASN A 196 -17.35 -8.33 5.38
CA ASN A 196 -16.91 -8.39 6.77
C ASN A 196 -16.56 -6.99 7.30
N LEU A 197 -16.14 -6.88 8.57
CA LEU A 197 -15.83 -5.63 9.24
C LEU A 197 -17.01 -4.67 9.18
N TYR A 198 -18.07 -5.04 9.87
CA TYR A 198 -19.30 -4.25 9.90
C TYR A 198 -19.12 -2.97 10.71
N PHE A 199 -19.79 -1.91 10.33
CA PHE A 199 -19.76 -0.65 11.05
C PHE A 199 -21.14 0.00 11.11
N ASP A 200 -21.29 0.91 12.08
CA ASP A 200 -22.46 1.79 12.15
C ASP A 200 -22.12 3.11 11.44
N LYS A 201 -23.03 3.62 10.61
CA LYS A 201 -22.82 4.88 9.86
C LYS A 201 -22.50 6.08 10.76
N GLU A 202 -22.91 6.03 12.03
CA GLU A 202 -22.67 7.10 13.01
C GLU A 202 -21.22 7.16 13.52
N THR A 203 -20.44 6.09 13.34
CA THR A 203 -19.04 5.99 13.82
C THR A 203 -17.99 6.26 12.74
N ALA A 204 -18.41 6.75 11.58
CA ALA A 204 -17.52 7.03 10.48
C ALA A 204 -16.51 8.14 10.86
N VAL A 205 -15.24 7.79 10.93
CA VAL A 205 -14.11 8.70 11.11
C VAL A 205 -13.20 8.56 9.90
N PRO A 206 -12.74 9.64 9.27
CA PRO A 206 -11.80 9.53 8.17
C PRO A 206 -10.45 9.02 8.68
N VAL A 207 -10.26 7.71 8.69
CA VAL A 207 -9.00 7.07 9.04
C VAL A 207 -8.31 6.61 7.77
N THR A 208 -7.21 7.24 7.47
CA THR A 208 -6.18 6.93 6.48
C THR A 208 -6.57 6.93 4.99
N SER A 209 -5.70 7.56 4.23
CA SER A 209 -5.68 7.58 2.77
C SER A 209 -4.73 6.53 2.17
N ILE A 210 -4.38 5.48 2.91
CA ILE A 210 -3.36 4.50 2.51
C ILE A 210 -4.03 3.23 2.07
N ASN A 211 -3.60 2.71 0.91
CA ASN A 211 -4.06 1.42 0.42
C ASN A 211 -3.67 0.30 1.40
N PRO A 212 -4.64 -0.40 2.00
CA PRO A 212 -4.38 -1.43 2.99
C PRO A 212 -4.10 -2.81 2.39
N PHE A 213 -3.98 -2.90 1.07
CA PHE A 213 -3.72 -4.15 0.37
C PHE A 213 -2.27 -4.28 -0.06
N TYR A 214 -1.73 -5.48 0.03
CA TYR A 214 -0.47 -5.85 -0.62
C TYR A 214 -0.57 -7.27 -1.18
N VAL A 215 0.31 -7.61 -2.12
CA VAL A 215 0.36 -8.92 -2.75
C VAL A 215 1.68 -9.59 -2.38
N PHE A 216 1.58 -10.78 -1.81
CA PHE A 216 2.74 -11.61 -1.50
C PHE A 216 2.45 -13.07 -1.85
N ASN A 217 3.38 -13.74 -2.54
CA ASN A 217 3.22 -15.13 -3.02
C ASN A 217 1.90 -15.39 -3.77
N ASN A 218 1.53 -14.47 -4.67
CA ASN A 218 0.28 -14.48 -5.45
C ASN A 218 -1.00 -14.47 -4.60
N LYS A 219 -0.91 -14.10 -3.34
CA LYS A 219 -2.05 -13.90 -2.45
C LYS A 219 -2.19 -12.43 -2.11
N VAL A 220 -3.43 -11.99 -2.04
CA VAL A 220 -3.75 -10.64 -1.58
C VAL A 220 -3.94 -10.66 -0.09
N HIS A 221 -3.20 -9.81 0.59
CA HIS A 221 -3.30 -9.57 2.02
C HIS A 221 -3.96 -8.22 2.29
N PHE A 222 -4.56 -8.11 3.44
CA PHE A 222 -5.25 -6.92 3.90
C PHE A 222 -4.87 -6.61 5.34
N PHE A 223 -4.72 -5.35 5.69
CA PHE A 223 -4.64 -4.89 7.07
C PHE A 223 -5.54 -3.69 7.31
N GLU A 224 -6.05 -3.57 8.51
CA GLU A 224 -6.84 -2.40 8.91
C GLU A 224 -5.99 -1.50 9.80
N SER A 225 -5.98 -0.17 9.54
CA SER A 225 -5.07 0.74 10.25
C SER A 225 -5.22 0.72 11.76
N ILE A 226 -6.46 0.69 12.24
CA ILE A 226 -6.77 0.78 13.67
C ILE A 226 -6.81 -0.57 14.39
N PHE A 227 -6.70 -1.66 13.65
CA PHE A 227 -6.73 -3.01 14.22
C PHE A 227 -5.46 -3.77 13.83
N PRO A 228 -4.61 -4.14 14.80
CA PRO A 228 -3.26 -4.63 14.51
C PRO A 228 -3.25 -6.09 14.01
N VAL A 229 -4.05 -6.38 13.00
CA VAL A 229 -4.17 -7.69 12.37
C VAL A 229 -3.93 -7.60 10.88
N ILE A 230 -3.18 -8.55 10.35
CA ILE A 230 -2.99 -8.76 8.92
C ILE A 230 -3.79 -10.00 8.54
N TYR A 231 -4.57 -9.88 7.47
CA TYR A 231 -5.45 -10.92 6.98
C TYR A 231 -5.01 -11.44 5.63
N ASN A 232 -5.20 -12.73 5.41
CA ASN A 232 -5.24 -13.33 4.09
C ASN A 232 -6.67 -13.26 3.54
N ILE A 233 -6.82 -12.95 2.27
CA ILE A 233 -8.12 -12.82 1.60
C ILE A 233 -8.35 -14.03 0.72
N ASP A 234 -9.44 -14.75 1.00
CA ASP A 234 -9.99 -15.76 0.11
C ASP A 234 -11.29 -15.23 -0.54
N ALA A 235 -11.84 -15.97 -1.50
CA ALA A 235 -13.04 -15.57 -2.21
C ALA A 235 -14.27 -15.36 -1.29
N ASP A 236 -14.31 -16.05 -0.16
CA ASP A 236 -15.44 -16.12 0.76
C ASP A 236 -15.05 -15.92 2.24
N SER A 237 -13.81 -15.50 2.50
CA SER A 237 -13.33 -15.36 3.87
C SER A 237 -12.23 -14.29 4.02
N LEU A 238 -12.16 -13.76 5.22
CA LEU A 238 -11.08 -12.90 5.71
C LEU A 238 -10.44 -13.62 6.88
N VAL A 239 -9.26 -14.20 6.65
CA VAL A 239 -8.59 -15.08 7.60
C VAL A 239 -7.44 -14.33 8.28
N PRO A 240 -7.46 -14.15 9.62
CA PRO A 240 -6.33 -13.56 10.35
C PRO A 240 -5.09 -14.42 10.18
N GLU A 241 -4.01 -13.82 9.69
CA GLU A 241 -2.72 -14.49 9.48
C GLU A 241 -1.71 -14.06 10.53
N TYR A 242 -1.62 -12.76 10.79
CA TYR A 242 -0.73 -12.20 11.80
C TYR A 242 -1.49 -11.25 12.74
N HIS A 243 -1.15 -11.32 14.02
CA HIS A 243 -1.60 -10.40 15.05
C HIS A 243 -0.38 -9.71 15.66
N LEU A 244 -0.30 -8.39 15.51
CA LEU A 244 0.79 -7.58 16.03
C LEU A 244 0.52 -7.23 17.49
N VAL A 245 1.49 -7.50 18.36
CA VAL A 245 1.42 -7.21 19.78
C VAL A 245 2.55 -6.27 20.16
N PHE A 246 2.20 -5.02 20.47
CA PHE A 246 3.12 -3.97 20.84
C PHE A 246 3.48 -4.08 22.33
N LYS A 247 4.73 -3.81 22.70
CA LYS A 247 5.15 -3.84 24.12
C LYS A 247 4.68 -2.62 24.90
N THR A 248 4.47 -1.48 24.25
CA THR A 248 4.07 -0.23 24.91
C THR A 248 2.58 -0.15 25.15
N ALA A 249 1.78 -0.41 24.15
CA ALA A 249 0.33 -0.29 24.24
C ALA A 249 -0.38 -1.14 23.20
N ASN A 250 -1.40 -1.86 23.62
CA ASN A 250 -2.28 -2.63 22.75
C ASN A 250 -3.73 -2.21 22.99
N PRO A 251 -4.57 -2.31 21.95
CA PRO A 251 -6.01 -2.17 22.10
C PRO A 251 -6.56 -3.19 23.11
N SER A 252 -7.53 -2.77 23.90
CA SER A 252 -8.18 -3.66 24.90
C SER A 252 -9.27 -4.55 24.30
N PHE A 253 -9.59 -4.41 23.02
CA PHE A 253 -10.70 -5.06 22.34
C PHE A 253 -10.27 -6.31 21.59
N THR A 254 -11.23 -7.20 21.44
CA THR A 254 -11.10 -8.47 20.68
C THR A 254 -12.01 -8.49 19.45
N ASP A 255 -12.83 -7.46 19.25
CA ASP A 255 -13.79 -7.35 18.17
C ASP A 255 -13.47 -6.10 17.29
N PRO A 256 -13.11 -6.27 16.01
CA PRO A 256 -12.82 -5.16 15.11
C PRO A 256 -14.05 -4.30 14.79
N ASP A 257 -15.26 -4.78 15.13
CA ASP A 257 -16.51 -4.09 14.91
C ASP A 257 -17.00 -3.32 16.17
N ASP A 258 -16.22 -3.33 17.25
CA ASP A 258 -16.56 -2.57 18.45
C ASP A 258 -16.47 -1.06 18.14
N PRO A 259 -17.56 -0.30 18.23
CA PRO A 259 -17.54 1.12 17.94
C PRO A 259 -16.67 1.94 18.92
N SER A 260 -16.37 1.41 20.10
CA SER A 260 -15.47 2.04 21.07
C SER A 260 -14.00 1.98 20.65
N LEU A 261 -13.65 1.06 19.75
CA LEU A 261 -12.32 0.86 19.22
C LEU A 261 -11.70 2.15 18.69
N ILE A 262 -12.42 2.86 17.82
CA ILE A 262 -11.93 4.10 17.22
C ILE A 262 -11.59 5.10 18.30
N LYS A 263 -12.51 5.29 19.27
CA LYS A 263 -12.30 6.20 20.39
C LYS A 263 -11.10 5.78 21.24
N GLU A 264 -10.97 4.50 21.55
CA GLU A 264 -9.84 3.99 22.33
C GLU A 264 -8.51 4.25 21.64
N VAL A 265 -8.42 3.99 20.32
CA VAL A 265 -7.19 4.20 19.54
C VAL A 265 -6.75 5.66 19.59
N PHE A 266 -7.66 6.61 19.40
CA PHE A 266 -7.33 8.03 19.42
C PHE A 266 -7.07 8.57 20.83
N ASP A 267 -7.91 8.23 21.81
CA ASP A 267 -7.77 8.73 23.18
C ASP A 267 -6.47 8.24 23.85
N LYS A 268 -6.09 6.98 23.59
CA LYS A 268 -4.88 6.36 24.14
C LYS A 268 -3.66 6.45 23.22
N LYS A 269 -3.79 7.07 22.05
CA LYS A 269 -2.72 7.18 21.02
C LYS A 269 -2.09 5.82 20.68
N LEU A 270 -2.95 4.82 20.48
CA LEU A 270 -2.51 3.47 20.19
C LEU A 270 -1.86 3.37 18.79
N PRO A 271 -0.99 2.39 18.57
CA PRO A 271 -0.37 2.18 17.27
C PRO A 271 -1.39 1.94 16.16
N MET A 272 -1.26 2.66 15.05
CA MET A 272 -2.08 2.49 13.85
C MET A 272 -1.22 2.02 12.69
N LEU A 273 -1.59 0.89 12.07
CA LEU A 273 -0.87 0.37 10.91
C LEU A 273 -0.95 1.35 9.75
N ASN A 274 0.19 1.61 9.14
CA ASN A 274 0.31 2.53 8.01
C ASN A 274 0.69 1.78 6.72
N ARG A 275 1.66 0.86 6.79
CA ARG A 275 2.09 0.07 5.65
C ARG A 275 2.66 -1.26 6.10
N VAL A 276 2.38 -2.29 5.31
CA VAL A 276 2.96 -3.62 5.46
C VAL A 276 3.54 -4.04 4.12
N ASN A 277 4.77 -4.57 4.13
CA ASN A 277 5.38 -5.25 3.01
C ASN A 277 5.95 -6.56 3.51
N GLU A 278 5.89 -7.59 2.68
CA GLU A 278 6.25 -8.94 3.08
C GLU A 278 7.19 -9.59 2.07
N THR A 279 8.19 -10.29 2.58
CA THR A 279 9.10 -11.16 1.80
C THR A 279 9.07 -12.57 2.38
N ASN A 280 9.81 -13.48 1.79
CA ASN A 280 9.87 -14.86 2.32
C ASN A 280 10.33 -14.90 3.78
N ASN A 281 11.31 -14.08 4.15
CA ASN A 281 11.97 -14.14 5.46
C ASN A 281 11.59 -12.98 6.39
N PHE A 282 11.01 -11.89 5.88
CA PHE A 282 10.76 -10.69 6.69
C PHE A 282 9.38 -10.08 6.43
N ILE A 283 8.85 -9.39 7.46
CA ILE A 283 7.70 -8.49 7.34
C ILE A 283 8.17 -7.10 7.77
N PHE A 284 8.02 -6.13 6.90
CA PHE A 284 8.34 -4.71 7.12
C PHE A 284 7.05 -3.99 7.47
N ILE A 285 7.00 -3.41 8.63
CA ILE A 285 5.80 -2.77 9.17
C ILE A 285 6.10 -1.31 9.46
N THR A 286 5.30 -0.43 8.89
CA THR A 286 5.27 0.99 9.26
C THR A 286 3.96 1.26 9.97
N TYR A 287 4.03 1.94 11.11
CA TYR A 287 2.85 2.30 11.89
C TYR A 287 3.00 3.72 12.48
N LEU A 288 1.91 4.29 12.91
CA LEU A 288 1.85 5.62 13.52
C LEU A 288 1.60 5.49 15.02
N VAL A 289 2.33 6.24 15.81
CA VAL A 289 2.07 6.49 17.23
C VAL A 289 2.12 7.99 17.44
N ASP A 290 1.02 8.59 17.91
CA ASP A 290 0.93 10.03 18.09
C ASP A 290 1.36 10.82 16.82
N GLU A 291 0.82 10.42 15.65
CA GLU A 291 1.11 10.95 14.32
C GLU A 291 2.54 10.75 13.81
N MET A 292 3.43 10.23 14.65
CA MET A 292 4.81 9.95 14.26
C MET A 292 4.96 8.55 13.69
N LYS A 293 5.62 8.44 12.54
CA LYS A 293 5.93 7.14 11.93
C LYS A 293 6.93 6.36 12.79
N ARG A 294 6.72 5.05 12.81
CA ARG A 294 7.64 4.06 13.36
C ARG A 294 7.84 2.96 12.33
N PHE A 295 9.03 2.42 12.29
CA PHE A 295 9.46 1.40 11.33
C PHE A 295 9.95 0.19 12.12
N THR A 296 9.46 -0.99 11.79
CA THR A 296 9.93 -2.24 12.39
C THR A 296 10.05 -3.34 11.34
N ILE A 297 10.91 -4.32 11.62
CA ILE A 297 11.13 -5.50 10.78
C ILE A 297 10.96 -6.72 11.66
N TYR A 298 10.11 -7.64 11.22
CA TYR A 298 9.94 -8.93 11.85
C TYR A 298 10.62 -10.01 11.00
N ASN A 299 11.50 -10.79 11.64
CA ASN A 299 12.14 -11.93 11.04
C ASN A 299 11.26 -13.17 11.27
N LYS A 300 10.81 -13.80 10.18
CA LYS A 300 9.91 -14.96 10.22
C LYS A 300 10.60 -16.24 10.70
N ALA A 301 11.91 -16.39 10.41
CA ALA A 301 12.67 -17.61 10.71
C ALA A 301 12.85 -17.80 12.22
N ASP A 302 13.23 -16.75 12.93
CA ASP A 302 13.43 -16.78 14.39
C ASP A 302 12.26 -16.22 15.18
N SER A 303 11.21 -15.73 14.49
CA SER A 303 9.99 -15.17 15.08
C SER A 303 10.25 -13.99 16.01
N LYS A 304 11.18 -13.10 15.62
CA LYS A 304 11.58 -11.94 16.40
C LYS A 304 11.48 -10.63 15.61
N SER A 305 11.13 -9.56 16.33
CA SER A 305 11.33 -8.20 15.83
C SER A 305 12.81 -7.83 15.91
N LEU A 306 13.34 -7.22 14.83
CA LEU A 306 14.73 -6.72 14.79
C LEU A 306 14.88 -5.33 15.43
N GLY A 307 13.80 -4.78 15.97
CA GLY A 307 13.77 -3.47 16.62
C GLY A 307 12.81 -2.50 15.93
N THR A 308 12.75 -1.29 16.46
CA THR A 308 11.91 -0.21 15.94
C THR A 308 12.72 1.06 15.78
N ALA A 309 12.59 1.73 14.63
CA ALA A 309 13.22 3.00 14.33
C ALA A 309 12.20 4.15 14.25
N VAL A 310 12.69 5.38 14.51
CA VAL A 310 11.88 6.62 14.47
C VAL A 310 11.94 7.34 13.12
N PHE A 311 13.04 7.18 12.34
CA PHE A 311 13.17 7.93 11.10
C PHE A 311 12.85 7.09 9.86
N ASN A 312 13.60 5.98 9.62
CA ASN A 312 13.44 5.20 8.39
C ASN A 312 14.27 3.89 8.40
N TYR A 313 14.26 3.21 7.25
CA TYR A 313 15.23 2.17 6.90
C TYR A 313 16.47 2.82 6.31
N LYS A 314 17.64 2.22 6.50
CA LYS A 314 18.92 2.75 6.00
C LYS A 314 19.82 1.65 5.44
N ILE A 315 20.41 1.89 4.27
CA ILE A 315 21.52 1.11 3.74
C ILE A 315 22.80 1.82 4.16
N LYS A 316 23.48 1.27 5.17
CA LYS A 316 24.61 1.93 5.84
C LYS A 316 25.80 2.13 4.91
N GLU A 317 26.17 1.11 4.11
CA GLU A 317 27.31 1.22 3.20
C GLU A 317 27.16 2.30 2.13
N LEU A 318 25.92 2.73 1.82
CA LEU A 318 25.62 3.82 0.90
C LEU A 318 25.33 5.15 1.62
N ASP A 319 25.16 5.14 2.93
CA ASP A 319 24.56 6.24 3.70
C ASP A 319 23.18 6.66 3.14
N LEU A 320 22.42 5.69 2.61
CA LEU A 320 21.16 5.92 1.92
C LEU A 320 19.97 5.61 2.83
N GLU A 321 19.10 6.60 2.98
CA GLU A 321 17.84 6.50 3.72
C GLU A 321 16.68 6.11 2.80
N LEU A 322 15.84 5.16 3.24
CA LEU A 322 14.66 4.69 2.53
C LEU A 322 13.40 5.00 3.35
N TYR A 323 12.72 6.06 2.97
CA TYR A 323 11.54 6.57 3.70
C TYR A 323 10.25 5.78 3.44
N SER A 324 10.24 4.96 2.41
CA SER A 324 9.08 4.14 2.04
C SER A 324 9.52 2.94 1.23
N LEU A 325 8.99 1.78 1.60
CA LEU A 325 9.12 0.57 0.82
C LEU A 325 7.80 0.27 0.12
N PHE A 326 7.87 -0.24 -1.09
CA PHE A 326 6.75 -0.69 -1.90
C PHE A 326 6.85 -2.19 -2.12
N GLN A 327 5.73 -2.89 -2.03
CA GLN A 327 5.67 -4.27 -2.46
C GLN A 327 5.67 -4.34 -3.99
N ASP A 328 6.59 -5.09 -4.58
CA ASP A 328 6.72 -5.32 -6.01
C ASP A 328 6.92 -6.82 -6.29
N GLY A 329 5.84 -7.57 -6.21
CA GLY A 329 5.88 -9.02 -6.23
C GLY A 329 6.67 -9.58 -5.03
N THR A 330 7.75 -10.31 -5.31
CA THR A 330 8.68 -10.82 -4.29
C THR A 330 9.81 -9.86 -3.95
N PHE A 331 9.89 -8.71 -4.64
CA PHE A 331 10.83 -7.64 -4.38
C PHE A 331 10.24 -6.58 -3.46
N LEU A 332 11.11 -5.85 -2.80
CA LEU A 332 10.80 -4.56 -2.20
C LEU A 332 11.40 -3.46 -3.06
N GLY A 333 10.64 -2.41 -3.28
CA GLY A 333 11.09 -1.25 -4.03
C GLY A 333 11.13 0.01 -3.16
N SER A 334 11.95 0.96 -3.53
CA SER A 334 11.97 2.31 -2.95
C SER A 334 12.33 3.35 -4.00
N ILE A 335 11.82 4.55 -3.80
CA ILE A 335 12.19 5.71 -4.61
C ILE A 335 13.33 6.44 -3.90
N VAL A 336 14.37 6.75 -4.66
CA VAL A 336 15.51 7.55 -4.22
C VAL A 336 15.53 8.84 -5.01
N TYR A 337 15.37 9.95 -4.32
CA TYR A 337 15.31 11.26 -4.95
C TYR A 337 16.72 11.80 -5.26
N PRO A 338 16.85 12.76 -6.20
CA PRO A 338 18.17 13.30 -6.62
C PRO A 338 19.01 13.81 -5.45
N ASP A 339 18.39 14.49 -4.49
CA ASP A 339 19.12 15.02 -3.31
C ASP A 339 19.74 13.89 -2.46
N ASP A 340 19.01 12.78 -2.30
CA ASP A 340 19.51 11.61 -1.58
C ASP A 340 20.65 10.96 -2.35
N LEU A 341 20.54 10.84 -3.68
CA LEU A 341 21.61 10.30 -4.53
C LEU A 341 22.85 11.20 -4.53
N MET A 342 22.69 12.52 -4.51
CA MET A 342 23.84 13.43 -4.39
C MET A 342 24.56 13.26 -3.06
N ARG A 343 23.83 13.08 -1.94
CA ARG A 343 24.42 12.75 -0.63
C ARG A 343 25.16 11.41 -0.66
N VAL A 344 24.58 10.39 -1.28
CA VAL A 344 25.25 9.09 -1.49
C VAL A 344 26.56 9.29 -2.23
N LYS A 345 26.57 10.04 -3.34
CA LYS A 345 27.81 10.30 -4.12
C LYS A 345 28.85 11.08 -3.31
N GLU A 346 28.44 12.07 -2.54
CA GLU A 346 29.35 12.78 -1.64
C GLU A 346 29.97 11.84 -0.60
N HIS A 347 29.14 10.95 0.00
CA HIS A 347 29.64 9.92 0.90
C HIS A 347 30.66 9.01 0.22
N LEU A 348 30.32 8.48 -0.97
CA LEU A 348 31.19 7.55 -1.72
C LEU A 348 32.50 8.19 -2.20
N SER A 349 32.50 9.50 -2.43
CA SER A 349 33.75 10.22 -2.81
C SER A 349 34.86 10.18 -1.74
N LYS A 350 34.48 9.86 -0.50
CA LYS A 350 35.37 9.74 0.66
C LYS A 350 35.84 8.30 0.92
N VAL A 351 35.27 7.32 0.16
CA VAL A 351 35.56 5.89 0.30
C VAL A 351 36.70 5.50 -0.65
N GLN A 352 37.79 4.92 -0.13
CA GLN A 352 38.96 4.56 -0.94
C GLN A 352 38.71 3.33 -1.85
N ASN A 353 38.05 2.31 -1.32
CA ASN A 353 37.73 1.07 -2.04
C ASN A 353 36.22 0.83 -2.01
N LEU A 354 35.60 1.06 -3.15
CA LEU A 354 34.14 0.88 -3.28
C LEU A 354 33.79 -0.62 -3.35
N SER A 355 32.75 -1.00 -2.62
CA SER A 355 32.09 -2.30 -2.82
C SER A 355 31.40 -2.34 -4.20
N PRO A 356 31.04 -3.53 -4.71
CA PRO A 356 30.30 -3.63 -5.98
C PRO A 356 28.99 -2.82 -5.98
N LEU A 357 28.28 -2.77 -4.84
CA LEU A 357 27.06 -1.97 -4.71
C LEU A 357 27.37 -0.47 -4.74
N GLN A 358 28.38 -0.03 -3.99
CA GLN A 358 28.83 1.36 -3.96
C GLN A 358 29.30 1.83 -5.35
N ASP A 359 30.03 1.00 -6.09
CA ASP A 359 30.50 1.31 -7.45
C ASP A 359 29.31 1.52 -8.41
N ARG A 360 28.25 0.72 -8.30
CA ARG A 360 27.03 0.88 -9.10
C ARG A 360 26.37 2.24 -8.85
N PHE A 361 26.22 2.65 -7.59
CA PHE A 361 25.68 3.97 -7.25
C PHE A 361 26.58 5.11 -7.64
N ASN A 362 27.90 4.94 -7.51
CA ASN A 362 28.88 5.95 -7.91
C ASN A 362 28.87 6.23 -9.42
N LYS A 363 28.54 5.25 -10.25
CA LYS A 363 28.43 5.39 -11.72
C LYS A 363 27.16 6.09 -12.19
N LEU A 364 26.15 6.27 -11.34
CA LEU A 364 24.92 6.97 -11.73
C LEU A 364 25.23 8.43 -12.07
N THR A 365 24.70 8.91 -13.18
CA THR A 365 24.73 10.35 -13.50
C THR A 365 23.55 11.00 -12.80
N VAL A 366 23.77 11.95 -11.93
CA VAL A 366 22.75 12.62 -11.12
C VAL A 366 23.02 14.12 -11.08
N SER A 367 21.97 14.90 -11.24
CA SER A 367 21.91 16.35 -11.01
C SER A 367 20.68 16.69 -10.17
N ALA A 368 20.59 17.90 -9.66
CA ALA A 368 19.41 18.37 -8.90
C ALA A 368 18.12 18.36 -9.75
N LEU A 369 18.23 18.30 -11.08
CA LEU A 369 17.11 18.25 -12.00
C LEU A 369 16.81 16.85 -12.53
N SER A 370 17.55 15.84 -12.09
CA SER A 370 17.33 14.46 -12.53
C SER A 370 16.02 13.91 -12.00
N ASN A 371 15.44 12.97 -12.78
CA ASN A 371 14.30 12.19 -12.29
C ASN A 371 14.73 11.32 -11.09
N PRO A 372 13.81 11.03 -10.14
CA PRO A 372 14.06 10.04 -9.09
C PRO A 372 14.43 8.69 -9.68
N VAL A 373 15.16 7.91 -8.90
CA VAL A 373 15.55 6.54 -9.24
C VAL A 373 14.67 5.56 -8.50
N PHE A 374 14.23 4.53 -9.16
CA PHE A 374 13.57 3.39 -8.50
C PHE A 374 14.61 2.29 -8.27
N ILE A 375 14.77 1.90 -7.03
CA ILE A 375 15.54 0.72 -6.65
C ILE A 375 14.61 -0.40 -6.21
N ARG A 376 14.92 -1.63 -6.58
CA ARG A 376 14.24 -2.80 -6.04
C ARG A 376 15.24 -3.89 -5.68
N PHE A 377 14.91 -4.69 -4.69
CA PHE A 377 15.79 -5.73 -4.15
C PHE A 377 15.01 -6.86 -3.52
N LYS A 378 15.62 -8.03 -3.45
CA LYS A 378 15.16 -9.15 -2.61
C LYS A 378 15.80 -9.07 -1.23
N THR A 379 15.20 -9.75 -0.29
CA THR A 379 15.83 -10.03 1.02
C THR A 379 16.49 -11.40 1.00
N ILE A 380 17.56 -11.55 1.79
CA ILE A 380 18.28 -12.82 2.01
C ILE A 380 17.40 -13.82 2.75
#